data_cc978071d8869bb880b923a0806546ef
#
_entry.id   cc978071d8869bb880b923a0806546ef
#
_cell.length_a   1.000
_cell.length_b   1.000
_cell.length_c   1.000
_cell.angle_alpha   90.00
_cell.angle_beta   90.00
_cell.angle_gamma   90.00
#
_symmetry.space_group_name_H-M   'P 1'
#
loop_
_entity.id
_entity.type
_entity.pdbx_description
1 polymer ?
#
loop_
_entity_poly.entity_id
_entity_poly.type
_entity_poly.pdbx_seq_one_letter_code
_entity_poly.pdbx_strand_id
1 'polypeptide(L)' 'MPLIGGRCVYDPEVLMVMTKAFDRACDFLPAQFRESDHMRRKLALRIIRHIDDGESDPTRLADSAIISLLW' A
#
# COMPACT_ATOMS: atom_id res chain seq x y z
N MET A 1 4.17 9.43 -24.52
CA MET A 1 4.35 9.74 -24.13
C MET A 1 4.55 9.90 -23.42
N PRO A 2 4.38 9.75 -23.38
CA PRO A 2 4.62 9.96 -22.65
C PRO A 2 4.65 10.32 -21.79
N LEU A 3 4.52 10.33 -21.69
CA LEU A 3 4.61 10.64 -20.92
C LEU A 3 4.50 10.98 -20.05
N ILE A 4 4.34 11.04 -20.48
CA ILE A 4 4.11 11.45 -19.70
C ILE A 4 4.02 11.29 -18.65
N GLY A 5 3.71 11.40 -18.81
CA GLY A 5 3.63 11.39 -17.46
C GLY A 5 3.85 10.05 -16.93
N GLY A 6 4.14 9.32 -17.70
CA GLY A 6 4.24 7.95 -17.36
C GLY A 6 4.77 7.64 -16.04
N ARG A 7 5.55 8.45 -15.52
CA ARG A 7 6.04 8.20 -14.34
C ARG A 7 5.08 7.88 -13.35
N CYS A 8 4.87 7.54 -12.45
CA CYS A 8 3.89 7.34 -11.41
C CYS A 8 2.59 6.70 -11.84
N VAL A 9 2.51 6.22 -13.07
CA VAL A 9 1.30 5.54 -13.51
C VAL A 9 1.47 4.05 -13.30
N TYR A 10 0.54 3.47 -12.56
CA TYR A 10 0.53 2.03 -12.30
C TYR A 10 -0.55 1.37 -13.14
N ASP A 11 -0.33 0.13 -13.52
CA ASP A 11 -1.34 -0.67 -14.21
C ASP A 11 -2.57 -0.84 -13.35
N PRO A 12 -3.76 -1.01 -13.95
CA PRO A 12 -4.96 -1.29 -13.18
C PRO A 12 -4.82 -2.48 -12.25
N GLU A 13 -4.09 -3.51 -12.67
CA GLU A 13 -3.86 -4.67 -11.81
C GLU A 13 -3.06 -4.30 -10.57
N VAL A 14 -2.06 -3.46 -10.73
CA VAL A 14 -1.25 -3.01 -9.60
C VAL A 14 -2.10 -2.18 -8.66
N LEU A 15 -2.96 -1.30 -9.20
CA LEU A 15 -3.85 -0.50 -8.39
C LEU A 15 -4.82 -1.37 -7.59
N MET A 16 -5.32 -2.45 -8.20
CA MET A 16 -6.18 -3.39 -7.48
C MET A 16 -5.43 -4.07 -6.35
N VAL A 17 -4.21 -4.48 -6.60
CA VAL A 17 -3.39 -5.11 -5.57
C VAL A 17 -3.14 -4.13 -4.43
N MET A 18 -2.83 -2.89 -4.75
CA MET A 18 -2.61 -1.85 -3.74
C MET A 18 -3.85 -1.65 -2.88
N THR A 19 -5.01 -1.55 -3.52
CA THR A 19 -6.27 -1.34 -2.81
C THR A 19 -6.57 -2.51 -1.90
N LYS A 20 -6.42 -3.72 -2.39
CA LYS A 20 -6.66 -4.92 -1.59
C LYS A 20 -5.71 -5.00 -0.41
N ALA A 21 -4.44 -4.69 -0.64
CA ALA A 21 -3.44 -4.71 0.43
C ALA A 21 -3.77 -3.66 1.49
N PHE A 22 -4.16 -2.47 1.05
CA PHE A 22 -4.51 -1.39 1.97
C PHE A 22 -5.74 -1.77 2.80
N ASP A 23 -6.78 -2.28 2.17
CA ASP A 23 -7.99 -2.69 2.87
C ASP A 23 -7.70 -3.79 3.89
N ARG A 24 -6.89 -4.77 3.48
CA ARG A 24 -6.53 -5.86 4.37
C ARG A 24 -5.73 -5.37 5.56
N ALA A 25 -4.79 -4.48 5.32
CA ALA A 25 -3.98 -3.91 6.40
C ALA A 25 -4.86 -3.12 7.37
N CYS A 26 -5.80 -2.33 6.83
CA CYS A 26 -6.72 -1.57 7.66
C CYS A 26 -7.58 -2.47 8.54
N ASP A 27 -7.95 -3.64 8.05
CA ASP A 27 -8.74 -4.59 8.84
C ASP A 27 -7.97 -5.12 10.04
N PHE A 28 -6.65 -5.19 9.93
CA PHE A 28 -5.82 -5.67 11.03
C PHE A 28 -5.44 -4.59 12.02
N LEU A 29 -5.52 -3.33 11.60
CA LEU A 29 -5.10 -2.23 12.45
C LEU A 29 -6.24 -1.75 13.35
N PRO A 30 -5.93 -1.27 14.58
CA PRO A 30 -6.95 -0.69 15.44
C PRO A 30 -7.64 0.51 14.77
N ALA A 31 -8.86 0.78 15.20
CA ALA A 31 -9.64 1.88 14.63
C ALA A 31 -8.90 3.21 14.69
N GLN A 32 -8.16 3.44 15.77
CA GLN A 32 -7.40 4.69 15.91
C GLN A 32 -6.40 4.90 14.80
N PHE A 33 -5.81 3.81 14.29
CA PHE A 33 -4.90 3.89 13.15
C PHE A 33 -5.66 4.21 11.86
N ARG A 34 -6.83 3.59 11.71
CA ARG A 34 -7.62 3.80 10.50
C ARG A 34 -8.19 5.20 10.41
N GLU A 35 -8.41 5.83 11.56
CA GLU A 35 -8.95 7.19 11.61
C GLU A 35 -7.90 8.25 11.46
N SER A 36 -6.64 7.89 11.57
CA SER A 36 -5.54 8.84 11.46
C SER A 36 -5.09 8.95 10.01
N ASP A 37 -5.25 10.12 9.41
CA ASP A 37 -4.78 10.36 8.06
C ASP A 37 -3.27 10.15 7.94
N HIS A 38 -2.55 10.54 8.97
CA HIS A 38 -1.10 10.39 9.00
C HIS A 38 -0.69 8.92 8.92
N MET A 39 -1.35 8.08 9.71
CA MET A 39 -1.05 6.66 9.72
C MET A 39 -1.47 5.99 8.42
N ARG A 40 -2.62 6.38 7.88
CA ARG A 40 -3.09 5.85 6.61
C ARG A 40 -2.12 6.19 5.48
N ARG A 41 -1.60 7.40 5.49
CA ARG A 41 -0.63 7.83 4.49
C ARG A 41 0.67 7.04 4.61
N LYS A 42 1.13 6.82 5.83
CA LYS A 42 2.32 6.01 6.06
C LYS A 42 2.12 4.60 5.55
N LEU A 43 0.96 4.03 5.84
CA LEU A 43 0.64 2.67 5.39
C LEU A 43 0.68 2.59 3.87
N ALA A 44 0.05 3.56 3.20
CA ALA A 44 0.04 3.59 1.74
C ALA A 44 1.45 3.67 1.17
N LEU A 45 2.30 4.49 1.76
CA LEU A 45 3.68 4.63 1.31
C LEU A 45 4.46 3.34 1.49
N ARG A 46 4.22 2.62 2.59
CA ARG A 46 4.88 1.33 2.80
C ARG A 46 4.46 0.30 1.76
N ILE A 47 3.16 0.28 1.44
CA ILE A 47 2.66 -0.63 0.41
C ILE A 47 3.30 -0.32 -0.94
N ILE A 48 3.34 0.95 -1.31
CA ILE A 48 3.95 1.37 -2.58
C ILE A 48 5.42 0.94 -2.63
N ARG A 49 6.14 1.13 -1.54
CA ARG A 49 7.54 0.76 -1.48
C ARG A 49 7.75 -0.72 -1.71
N HIS A 50 6.92 -1.56 -1.11
CA HIS A 50 7.04 -3.00 -1.30
C HIS A 50 6.67 -3.43 -2.71
N ILE A 51 5.73 -2.73 -3.34
CA ILE A 51 5.40 -2.97 -4.74
C ILE A 51 6.61 -2.64 -5.63
N ASP A 52 7.26 -1.52 -5.36
CA ASP A 52 8.46 -1.14 -6.11
C ASP A 52 9.58 -2.15 -5.93
N ASP A 53 9.61 -2.83 -4.80
CA ASP A 53 10.59 -3.88 -4.54
C ASP A 53 10.23 -5.21 -5.20
N GLY A 54 9.09 -5.27 -5.90
CA GLY A 54 8.70 -6.43 -6.67
C GLY A 54 7.62 -7.29 -6.05
N GLU A 55 7.11 -6.92 -4.88
CA GLU A 55 6.05 -7.70 -4.25
C GLU A 55 4.72 -7.42 -4.94
N SER A 56 3.97 -8.47 -5.26
CA SER A 56 2.70 -8.33 -5.96
C SER A 56 1.54 -9.05 -5.29
N ASP A 57 1.80 -9.75 -4.18
CA ASP A 57 0.74 -10.47 -3.47
C ASP A 57 0.11 -9.53 -2.43
N PRO A 58 -1.19 -9.22 -2.53
CA PRO A 58 -1.82 -8.28 -1.60
C PRO A 58 -1.70 -8.71 -0.14
N THR A 59 -1.74 -9.99 0.14
CA THR A 59 -1.60 -10.48 1.51
C THR A 59 -0.21 -10.16 2.05
N ARG A 60 0.81 -10.45 1.26
CA ARG A 60 2.19 -10.18 1.68
C ARG A 60 2.46 -8.70 1.76
N LEU A 61 1.91 -7.92 0.86
CA LEU A 61 2.04 -6.47 0.89
C LEU A 61 1.47 -5.91 2.19
N ALA A 62 0.28 -6.37 2.56
CA ALA A 62 -0.37 -5.92 3.78
C ALA A 62 0.45 -6.30 5.00
N ASP A 63 0.89 -7.56 5.07
CA ASP A 63 1.67 -8.04 6.20
C ASP A 63 2.97 -7.28 6.34
N SER A 64 3.69 -7.10 5.24
CA SER A 64 4.96 -6.39 5.25
C SER A 64 4.79 -4.93 5.63
N ALA A 65 3.74 -4.31 5.11
CA ALA A 65 3.45 -2.90 5.41
C ALA A 65 3.11 -2.72 6.89
N ILE A 66 2.31 -3.62 7.45
CA ILE A 66 1.93 -3.57 8.86
C ILE A 66 3.18 -3.71 9.73
N ILE A 67 4.01 -4.68 9.42
CA ILE A 67 5.24 -4.91 10.18
C ILE A 67 6.13 -3.66 10.11
N SER A 68 6.29 -3.09 8.93
CA SER A 68 7.11 -1.88 8.76
C SER A 68 6.53 -0.70 9.51
N LEU A 69 5.21 -0.64 9.61
CA LEU A 69 4.55 0.48 10.26
C LEU A 69 4.65 0.40 11.78
N LEU A 70 4.55 -0.82 12.33
CA LEU A 70 4.52 -1.04 13.77
C LEU A 70 5.90 -1.27 14.36
N TRP A 71 6.87 -1.64 13.56
CA TRP A 71 8.25 -1.81 13.96
C TRP A 71 9.10 -0.64 13.46
#